data_582dfcbbf11dc7ec23efd907b44f45a8
#
_entry.id   582dfcbbf11dc7ec23efd907b44f45a8
#
_cell.length_a   1.000
_cell.length_b   1.000
_cell.length_c   1.000
_cell.angle_alpha   90.00
_cell.angle_beta   90.00
_cell.angle_gamma   90.00
#
_symmetry.space_group_name_H-M   'P 1'
#
loop_
_entity.id
_entity.type
_entity.pdbx_description
1 polymer ?
#
loop_
_entity_poly.entity_id
_entity_poly.type
_entity_poly.pdbx_seq_one_letter_code
_entity_poly.pdbx_strand_id
1 'polypeptide(L)'
;MSAPRPAGPGPVSAQLPVPGDGHRAERLRELDRRHVWHPYAALPPAMAPLLVDSAAGVRLRLADGRELVDGMSSWWAAVHGYQHPVLDAAVTDQLGRMAHVMFGGLTHEPAVRLAQTLVEITPSGLEHVFLCDSGSVSVEVAIKMGLQYQLGRGRPGRRKLATWRGGYHGDTFHPMSVCDPEGGMHHLWRGVLPAQVFVSAPPGDFAGAPDERYLAELVDAVARYADEIAAVIVEPVVQGTGGMRFHHPAYLRALREATAAHDVLLIFDEIATGFGRTGAFFAAEHAGVTPDVLCLGKALTGGYLTLAAALCTPEVAAGISASGVLAHGPTFMGNPLACAVANASIGLLRAAAPTVGSRPVAAAGPVPAGAGSDQPTAAGSVAAWQVAVRRIEAGLRDGLAPVATLPGVRDVRVLGAIGVVQLDRPVDLAAATAAAVDAGVWLRPFRDLIYTMPPYPADDDDIARIARAMAAAAVAVPR
;
A
#
# COMPACT_ATOMS: atom_id res chain seq x y z
N MET A 1 -53.28 6.61 6.92
CA MET A 1 -52.69 7.09 8.20
C MET A 1 -51.33 6.43 8.30
N SER A 2 -50.26 7.16 7.94
CA SER A 2 -48.88 6.66 7.99
C SER A 2 -48.33 6.84 9.41
N ALA A 3 -47.78 5.79 9.99
CA ALA A 3 -47.12 5.85 11.29
C ALA A 3 -45.87 6.73 11.24
N PRO A 4 -45.54 7.51 12.28
CA PRO A 4 -44.33 8.33 12.33
C PRO A 4 -43.08 7.45 12.39
N ARG A 5 -42.09 7.83 11.61
CA ARG A 5 -40.71 7.22 11.68
C ARG A 5 -40.13 7.47 13.08
N PRO A 6 -39.46 6.49 13.68
CA PRO A 6 -38.76 6.73 14.93
C PRO A 6 -37.63 7.77 14.69
N ALA A 7 -37.48 8.68 15.65
CA ALA A 7 -36.40 9.65 15.67
C ALA A 7 -35.06 8.90 15.68
N GLY A 8 -34.14 9.25 14.79
CA GLY A 8 -32.79 8.71 14.75
C GLY A 8 -32.05 9.03 16.07
N PRO A 9 -31.04 8.22 16.44
CA PRO A 9 -30.23 8.51 17.60
C PRO A 9 -29.58 9.89 17.43
N GLY A 10 -29.74 10.73 18.46
CA GLY A 10 -29.10 12.04 18.52
C GLY A 10 -27.57 11.89 18.44
N PRO A 11 -26.84 12.98 18.15
CA PRO A 11 -25.40 12.93 18.02
C PRO A 11 -24.79 12.31 19.29
N VAL A 12 -24.03 11.22 19.12
CA VAL A 12 -23.18 10.68 20.17
C VAL A 12 -22.17 11.77 20.48
N SER A 13 -22.38 12.51 21.56
CA SER A 13 -21.39 13.47 22.04
C SER A 13 -20.14 12.68 22.34
N ALA A 14 -19.09 12.89 21.56
CA ALA A 14 -17.75 12.44 21.90
C ALA A 14 -17.39 13.12 23.23
N GLN A 15 -17.59 12.41 24.35
CA GLN A 15 -17.03 12.83 25.61
C GLN A 15 -15.52 12.81 25.46
N LEU A 16 -14.93 14.02 25.45
CA LEU A 16 -13.49 14.17 25.56
C LEU A 16 -13.03 13.36 26.78
N PRO A 17 -11.95 12.58 26.68
CA PRO A 17 -11.48 11.78 27.80
C PRO A 17 -11.17 12.68 28.99
N VAL A 18 -11.73 12.32 30.14
CA VAL A 18 -11.42 12.97 31.41
C VAL A 18 -9.94 12.72 31.71
N PRO A 19 -9.11 13.76 31.99
CA PRO A 19 -7.73 13.56 32.38
C PRO A 19 -7.73 12.85 33.77
N GLY A 20 -7.26 11.61 33.84
CA GLY A 20 -7.17 10.94 35.15
C GLY A 20 -7.09 9.42 35.15
N ASP A 21 -6.88 8.73 34.04
CA ASP A 21 -6.89 7.26 34.07
C ASP A 21 -5.55 6.61 33.68
N GLY A 22 -4.46 7.01 34.38
CA GLY A 22 -3.17 6.31 34.30
C GLY A 22 -3.32 4.79 34.56
N HIS A 23 -4.20 4.41 35.48
CA HIS A 23 -4.56 3.02 35.80
C HIS A 23 -5.25 2.31 34.61
N ARG A 24 -6.10 3.00 33.86
CA ARG A 24 -6.74 2.42 32.67
C ARG A 24 -5.71 2.12 31.57
N ALA A 25 -4.84 3.07 31.26
CA ALA A 25 -3.81 2.90 30.25
C ALA A 25 -2.82 1.78 30.63
N GLU A 26 -2.41 1.71 31.90
CA GLU A 26 -1.54 0.65 32.40
C GLU A 26 -2.20 -0.73 32.32
N ARG A 27 -3.48 -0.83 32.74
CA ARG A 27 -4.26 -2.07 32.59
C ARG A 27 -4.39 -2.51 31.14
N LEU A 28 -4.64 -1.58 30.19
CA LEU A 28 -4.72 -1.92 28.77
C LEU A 28 -3.38 -2.42 28.22
N ARG A 29 -2.25 -1.79 28.59
CA ARG A 29 -0.92 -2.28 28.21
C ARG A 29 -0.62 -3.67 28.77
N GLU A 30 -1.06 -3.96 30.01
CA GLU A 30 -0.89 -5.29 30.59
C GLU A 30 -1.75 -6.35 29.88
N LEU A 31 -3.01 -6.02 29.52
CA LEU A 31 -3.88 -6.91 28.76
C LEU A 31 -3.32 -7.15 27.35
N ASP A 32 -2.84 -6.10 26.70
CA ASP A 32 -2.18 -6.19 25.39
C ASP A 32 -0.98 -7.14 25.45
N ARG A 33 -0.07 -6.90 26.39
CA ARG A 33 1.14 -7.73 26.57
C ARG A 33 0.81 -9.21 26.79
N ARG A 34 -0.31 -9.52 27.41
CA ARG A 34 -0.71 -10.90 27.74
C ARG A 34 -1.51 -11.59 26.66
N HIS A 35 -2.29 -10.85 25.88
CA HIS A 35 -3.34 -11.43 25.03
C HIS A 35 -3.25 -11.05 23.56
N VAL A 36 -2.52 -9.99 23.18
CA VAL A 36 -2.46 -9.53 21.81
C VAL A 36 -1.13 -9.92 21.16
N TRP A 37 -1.20 -10.65 20.06
CA TRP A 37 -0.02 -10.98 19.26
C TRP A 37 0.20 -9.93 18.18
N HIS A 38 1.28 -9.18 18.29
CA HIS A 38 1.64 -8.13 17.33
C HIS A 38 2.32 -8.68 16.07
N PRO A 39 2.20 -7.99 14.91
CA PRO A 39 2.86 -8.41 13.68
C PRO A 39 4.37 -8.56 13.86
N TYR A 40 4.92 -9.69 13.41
CA TYR A 40 6.35 -10.02 13.45
C TYR A 40 7.00 -9.86 14.83
N ALA A 41 6.26 -10.09 15.88
CA ALA A 41 6.74 -10.02 17.25
C ALA A 41 6.58 -11.38 17.98
N ALA A 42 7.42 -11.62 18.98
CA ALA A 42 7.18 -12.68 19.95
C ALA A 42 6.02 -12.30 20.89
N LEU A 43 5.48 -13.25 21.62
CA LEU A 43 4.53 -13.01 22.70
C LEU A 43 5.17 -13.43 24.04
N PRO A 44 5.37 -12.51 24.98
CA PRO A 44 5.14 -11.07 24.88
C PRO A 44 6.12 -10.38 23.91
N PRO A 45 5.75 -9.21 23.36
CA PRO A 45 6.64 -8.47 22.46
C PRO A 45 7.88 -7.94 23.21
N ALA A 46 9.05 -7.98 22.55
CA ALA A 46 10.31 -7.48 23.13
C ALA A 46 10.29 -5.97 23.41
N MET A 47 9.54 -5.21 22.62
CA MET A 47 9.33 -3.77 22.79
C MET A 47 7.85 -3.52 23.04
N ALA A 48 7.54 -2.84 24.15
CA ALA A 48 6.16 -2.51 24.50
C ALA A 48 5.53 -1.58 23.45
N PRO A 49 4.35 -1.93 22.90
CA PRO A 49 3.65 -1.06 21.97
C PRO A 49 3.21 0.26 22.62
N LEU A 50 3.20 1.33 21.83
CA LEU A 50 2.62 2.61 22.26
C LEU A 50 1.09 2.50 22.19
N LEU A 51 0.42 2.87 23.29
CA LEU A 51 -1.04 2.88 23.33
C LEU A 51 -1.56 4.17 22.68
N VAL A 52 -2.17 4.03 21.51
CA VAL A 52 -2.82 5.12 20.78
C VAL A 52 -4.24 5.28 21.33
N ASP A 53 -4.62 6.50 21.67
CA ASP A 53 -5.96 6.87 22.14
C ASP A 53 -6.85 7.31 20.96
N SER A 54 -6.31 8.18 20.11
CA SER A 54 -7.02 8.73 18.95
C SER A 54 -6.05 9.15 17.84
N ALA A 55 -6.58 9.42 16.66
CA ALA A 55 -5.80 9.95 15.53
C ALA A 55 -6.64 10.94 14.73
N ALA A 56 -6.03 12.05 14.28
CA ALA A 56 -6.70 13.05 13.44
C ALA A 56 -5.68 13.74 12.51
N GLY A 57 -6.05 14.06 11.29
CA GLY A 57 -5.12 14.60 10.31
C GLY A 57 -3.92 13.68 10.14
N VAL A 58 -2.71 14.17 10.40
CA VAL A 58 -1.48 13.37 10.32
C VAL A 58 -0.93 13.02 11.72
N ARG A 59 -1.74 13.15 12.77
CA ARG A 59 -1.34 12.98 14.16
C ARG A 59 -1.91 11.73 14.79
N LEU A 60 -1.06 11.04 15.56
CA LEU A 60 -1.44 10.00 16.51
C LEU A 60 -1.37 10.59 17.90
N ARG A 61 -2.46 10.53 18.66
CA ARG A 61 -2.49 10.91 20.07
C ARG A 61 -2.35 9.67 20.93
N LEU A 62 -1.33 9.67 21.76
CA LEU A 62 -1.09 8.57 22.69
C LEU A 62 -1.91 8.73 23.97
N ALA A 63 -2.15 7.63 24.66
CA ALA A 63 -2.88 7.62 25.94
C ALA A 63 -2.16 8.37 27.08
N ASP A 64 -0.87 8.68 26.93
CA ASP A 64 -0.11 9.52 27.85
C ASP A 64 -0.15 11.02 27.47
N GLY A 65 -0.92 11.39 26.45
CA GLY A 65 -1.14 12.76 26.01
C GLY A 65 -0.14 13.26 24.96
N ARG A 66 0.93 12.53 24.66
CA ARG A 66 1.85 12.91 23.57
C ARG A 66 1.16 12.81 22.21
N GLU A 67 1.53 13.71 21.32
CA GLU A 67 1.14 13.68 19.91
C GLU A 67 2.35 13.40 19.02
N LEU A 68 2.19 12.47 18.07
CA LEU A 68 3.23 12.08 17.12
C LEU A 68 2.74 12.32 15.70
N VAL A 69 3.57 12.87 14.84
CA VAL A 69 3.34 12.82 13.39
C VAL A 69 3.46 11.36 12.94
N ASP A 70 2.47 10.85 12.20
CA ASP A 70 2.59 9.52 11.59
C ASP A 70 3.47 9.59 10.34
N GLY A 71 4.75 9.30 10.48
CA GLY A 71 5.68 9.21 9.37
C GLY A 71 5.52 7.94 8.52
N MET A 72 4.55 7.06 8.85
CA MET A 72 4.40 5.75 8.22
C MET A 72 3.09 5.58 7.46
N SER A 73 2.15 6.55 7.53
CA SER A 73 0.77 6.41 7.00
C SER A 73 0.15 5.05 7.37
N SER A 74 0.32 4.60 8.62
CA SER A 74 -0.10 3.25 9.07
C SER A 74 0.29 2.17 8.05
N TRP A 75 1.57 2.10 7.71
CA TRP A 75 2.13 1.22 6.68
C TRP A 75 1.52 1.45 5.29
N TRP A 76 1.70 2.67 4.74
CA TRP A 76 1.34 3.08 3.38
C TRP A 76 -0.15 3.38 3.15
N ALA A 77 -1.04 3.03 4.07
CA ALA A 77 -2.48 3.02 3.84
C ALA A 77 -3.16 4.38 4.03
N ALA A 78 -2.82 5.11 5.11
CA ALA A 78 -3.51 6.35 5.52
C ALA A 78 -3.02 7.57 4.71
N VAL A 79 -3.16 7.52 3.38
CA VAL A 79 -2.66 8.58 2.48
C VAL A 79 -3.39 9.91 2.65
N HIS A 80 -4.64 9.90 3.11
CA HIS A 80 -5.44 11.10 3.40
C HIS A 80 -5.33 11.56 4.87
N GLY A 81 -4.51 10.88 5.68
CA GLY A 81 -4.53 11.04 7.13
C GLY A 81 -5.74 10.39 7.77
N TYR A 82 -6.03 10.80 9.02
CA TYR A 82 -7.05 10.22 9.88
C TYR A 82 -8.27 11.15 10.00
N GLN A 83 -9.47 10.58 10.25
CA GLN A 83 -10.72 11.32 10.42
C GLN A 83 -10.99 12.29 9.25
N HIS A 84 -10.80 11.83 8.03
CA HIS A 84 -11.09 12.66 6.86
C HIS A 84 -12.60 12.75 6.65
N PRO A 85 -13.22 13.95 6.66
CA PRO A 85 -14.68 14.10 6.71
C PRO A 85 -15.41 13.42 5.54
N VAL A 86 -14.82 13.40 4.34
CA VAL A 86 -15.41 12.73 3.17
C VAL A 86 -15.40 11.19 3.34
N LEU A 87 -14.35 10.63 3.93
CA LEU A 87 -14.24 9.18 4.15
C LEU A 87 -15.15 8.76 5.32
N ASP A 88 -15.21 9.56 6.40
CA ASP A 88 -16.13 9.34 7.52
C ASP A 88 -17.58 9.36 7.06
N ALA A 89 -17.96 10.32 6.21
CA ALA A 89 -19.30 10.39 5.62
C ALA A 89 -19.60 9.17 4.75
N ALA A 90 -18.65 8.71 3.91
CA ALA A 90 -18.83 7.54 3.06
C ALA A 90 -19.11 6.26 3.88
N VAL A 91 -18.42 6.09 5.02
CA VAL A 91 -18.69 4.97 5.96
C VAL A 91 -20.08 5.10 6.55
N THR A 92 -20.43 6.28 7.08
CA THR A 92 -21.69 6.51 7.80
C THR A 92 -22.89 6.34 6.88
N ASP A 93 -22.83 6.90 5.67
CA ASP A 93 -23.90 6.82 4.68
C ASP A 93 -24.12 5.37 4.21
N GLN A 94 -23.03 4.66 3.93
CA GLN A 94 -23.12 3.26 3.51
C GLN A 94 -23.59 2.35 4.66
N LEU A 95 -23.18 2.61 5.90
CA LEU A 95 -23.67 1.89 7.08
C LEU A 95 -25.18 2.05 7.24
N GLY A 96 -25.73 3.22 6.94
CA GLY A 96 -27.18 3.48 6.91
C GLY A 96 -27.96 2.69 5.84
N ARG A 97 -27.26 2.17 4.82
CA ARG A 97 -27.86 1.34 3.75
C ARG A 97 -27.67 -0.15 4.02
N MET A 98 -26.42 -0.59 4.13
CA MET A 98 -26.03 -1.96 4.45
C MET A 98 -24.53 -2.02 4.79
N ALA A 99 -24.18 -2.73 5.87
CA ALA A 99 -22.77 -2.97 6.25
C ALA A 99 -22.13 -4.05 5.38
N HIS A 100 -22.86 -5.12 5.11
CA HIS A 100 -22.42 -6.24 4.29
C HIS A 100 -23.59 -6.96 3.63
N VAL A 101 -23.34 -7.53 2.45
CA VAL A 101 -24.15 -8.51 1.77
C VAL A 101 -23.23 -9.44 0.98
N MET A 102 -23.51 -10.74 0.96
CA MET A 102 -22.71 -11.71 0.21
C MET A 102 -22.66 -11.36 -1.29
N PHE A 103 -21.49 -11.48 -1.92
CA PHE A 103 -21.30 -11.14 -3.33
C PHE A 103 -21.58 -12.31 -4.30
N GLY A 104 -21.78 -13.52 -3.77
CA GLY A 104 -22.14 -14.71 -4.55
C GLY A 104 -23.60 -14.67 -5.00
N GLY A 105 -23.84 -14.36 -6.26
CA GLY A 105 -25.16 -14.21 -6.86
C GLY A 105 -25.87 -12.88 -6.58
N LEU A 106 -25.28 -11.99 -5.79
CA LEU A 106 -25.75 -10.64 -5.53
C LEU A 106 -24.69 -9.62 -5.95
N THR A 107 -25.11 -8.39 -6.19
CA THR A 107 -24.23 -7.24 -6.46
C THR A 107 -24.77 -5.98 -5.83
N HIS A 108 -23.96 -4.93 -5.78
CA HIS A 108 -24.36 -3.65 -5.20
C HIS A 108 -23.58 -2.48 -5.81
N GLU A 109 -24.20 -1.31 -5.79
CA GLU A 109 -23.65 -0.10 -6.40
C GLU A 109 -22.21 0.25 -5.99
N PRO A 110 -21.79 0.24 -4.71
CA PRO A 110 -20.41 0.57 -4.34
C PRO A 110 -19.36 -0.28 -5.02
N ALA A 111 -19.59 -1.60 -5.15
CA ALA A 111 -18.62 -2.49 -5.81
C ALA A 111 -18.58 -2.28 -7.33
N VAL A 112 -19.75 -2.09 -7.97
CA VAL A 112 -19.81 -1.85 -9.42
C VAL A 112 -19.12 -0.53 -9.79
N ARG A 113 -19.39 0.54 -9.02
CA ARG A 113 -18.72 1.84 -9.21
C ARG A 113 -17.22 1.74 -8.99
N LEU A 114 -16.79 1.01 -7.94
CA LEU A 114 -15.36 0.82 -7.67
C LEU A 114 -14.68 0.08 -8.81
N ALA A 115 -15.29 -0.99 -9.32
CA ALA A 115 -14.75 -1.73 -10.45
C ALA A 115 -14.62 -0.84 -11.70
N GLN A 116 -15.66 -0.07 -12.02
CA GLN A 116 -15.62 0.91 -13.11
C GLN A 116 -14.48 1.92 -12.92
N THR A 117 -14.41 2.55 -11.73
CA THR A 117 -13.38 3.55 -11.43
C THR A 117 -11.98 2.95 -11.54
N LEU A 118 -11.77 1.73 -11.03
CA LEU A 118 -10.46 1.07 -11.12
C LEU A 118 -10.05 0.81 -12.58
N VAL A 119 -10.98 0.36 -13.43
CA VAL A 119 -10.72 0.19 -14.87
C VAL A 119 -10.34 1.51 -15.53
N GLU A 120 -11.01 2.61 -15.16
CA GLU A 120 -10.75 3.95 -15.74
C GLU A 120 -9.38 4.53 -15.36
N ILE A 121 -8.89 4.27 -14.13
CA ILE A 121 -7.68 4.91 -13.61
C ILE A 121 -6.41 4.07 -13.75
N THR A 122 -6.54 2.76 -13.96
CA THR A 122 -5.39 1.84 -14.12
C THR A 122 -4.84 1.86 -15.55
N PRO A 123 -3.64 1.37 -15.79
CA PRO A 123 -3.10 1.26 -17.15
C PRO A 123 -4.09 0.58 -18.10
N SER A 124 -4.24 1.15 -19.30
CA SER A 124 -5.22 0.71 -20.29
C SER A 124 -5.08 -0.79 -20.64
N GLY A 125 -6.21 -1.49 -20.76
CA GLY A 125 -6.28 -2.92 -21.06
C GLY A 125 -6.59 -3.80 -19.83
N LEU A 126 -6.62 -3.26 -18.62
CA LEU A 126 -7.06 -3.96 -17.42
C LEU A 126 -8.57 -3.74 -17.23
N GLU A 127 -9.39 -4.71 -17.67
CA GLU A 127 -10.85 -4.51 -17.79
C GLU A 127 -11.69 -5.33 -16.81
N HIS A 128 -11.08 -6.28 -16.09
CA HIS A 128 -11.79 -7.13 -15.15
C HIS A 128 -11.21 -6.99 -13.75
N VAL A 129 -12.09 -6.87 -12.76
CA VAL A 129 -11.73 -6.58 -11.37
C VAL A 129 -12.24 -7.69 -10.46
N PHE A 130 -11.34 -8.30 -9.70
CA PHE A 130 -11.64 -9.19 -8.60
C PHE A 130 -11.36 -8.49 -7.27
N LEU A 131 -12.39 -8.21 -6.47
CA LEU A 131 -12.25 -7.57 -5.17
C LEU A 131 -11.81 -8.59 -4.12
N CYS A 132 -10.82 -8.23 -3.30
CA CYS A 132 -10.17 -9.09 -2.32
C CYS A 132 -10.20 -8.47 -0.93
N ASP A 133 -10.05 -9.29 0.12
CA ASP A 133 -10.11 -8.85 1.51
C ASP A 133 -8.82 -8.14 1.97
N SER A 134 -7.67 -8.48 1.40
CA SER A 134 -6.37 -7.90 1.75
C SER A 134 -5.38 -7.97 0.59
N GLY A 135 -4.24 -7.26 0.71
CA GLY A 135 -3.16 -7.30 -0.26
C GLY A 135 -2.61 -8.71 -0.49
N SER A 136 -2.35 -9.47 0.58
CA SER A 136 -1.91 -10.86 0.46
C SER A 136 -2.91 -11.72 -0.31
N VAL A 137 -4.22 -11.51 -0.09
CA VAL A 137 -5.27 -12.21 -0.82
C VAL A 137 -5.34 -11.79 -2.28
N SER A 138 -5.10 -10.51 -2.62
CA SER A 138 -5.06 -10.09 -4.03
C SER A 138 -3.91 -10.75 -4.79
N VAL A 139 -2.75 -10.93 -4.15
CA VAL A 139 -1.63 -11.68 -4.74
C VAL A 139 -1.95 -13.17 -4.86
N GLU A 140 -2.59 -13.80 -3.84
CA GLU A 140 -3.09 -15.19 -3.96
C GLU A 140 -4.01 -15.35 -5.19
N VAL A 141 -4.92 -14.40 -5.39
CA VAL A 141 -5.84 -14.40 -6.54
C VAL A 141 -5.07 -14.21 -7.85
N ALA A 142 -4.13 -13.26 -7.90
CA ALA A 142 -3.29 -13.03 -9.08
C ALA A 142 -2.46 -14.27 -9.47
N ILE A 143 -1.90 -14.96 -8.48
CA ILE A 143 -1.20 -16.23 -8.69
C ILE A 143 -2.16 -17.29 -9.25
N LYS A 144 -3.37 -17.45 -8.67
CA LYS A 144 -4.40 -18.34 -9.21
C LYS A 144 -4.78 -17.98 -10.64
N MET A 145 -4.95 -16.68 -10.95
CA MET A 145 -5.19 -16.22 -12.30
C MET A 145 -4.10 -16.70 -13.26
N GLY A 146 -2.82 -16.52 -12.90
CA GLY A 146 -1.69 -16.98 -13.71
C GLY A 146 -1.69 -18.50 -13.94
N LEU A 147 -1.86 -19.26 -12.90
CA LEU A 147 -1.89 -20.74 -12.99
C LEU A 147 -3.10 -21.26 -13.80
N GLN A 148 -4.30 -20.72 -13.54
CA GLN A 148 -5.52 -21.13 -14.27
C GLN A 148 -5.51 -20.67 -15.72
N TYR A 149 -4.95 -19.50 -16.02
CA TYR A 149 -4.75 -19.04 -17.39
C TYR A 149 -3.91 -20.05 -18.20
N GLN A 150 -2.77 -20.49 -17.65
CA GLN A 150 -1.93 -21.48 -18.33
C GLN A 150 -2.63 -22.84 -18.50
N LEU A 151 -3.43 -23.26 -17.53
CA LEU A 151 -4.28 -24.44 -17.67
C LEU A 151 -5.29 -24.29 -18.81
N GLY A 152 -5.99 -23.15 -18.90
CA GLY A 152 -6.95 -22.85 -19.95
C GLY A 152 -6.31 -22.74 -21.36
N ARG A 153 -5.02 -22.41 -21.41
CA ARG A 153 -4.20 -22.39 -22.62
C ARG A 153 -3.60 -23.76 -22.98
N GLY A 154 -3.93 -24.81 -22.22
CA GLY A 154 -3.43 -26.18 -22.47
C GLY A 154 -1.97 -26.36 -22.06
N ARG A 155 -1.44 -25.56 -21.14
CA ARG A 155 -0.04 -25.58 -20.68
C ARG A 155 0.07 -25.98 -19.19
N PRO A 156 -0.37 -27.20 -18.78
CA PRO A 156 -0.42 -27.61 -17.38
C PRO A 156 0.96 -27.78 -16.72
N GLY A 157 2.04 -27.76 -17.50
CA GLY A 157 3.42 -27.79 -17.01
C GLY A 157 3.89 -26.46 -16.41
N ARG A 158 3.29 -25.34 -16.78
CA ARG A 158 3.62 -24.00 -16.28
C ARG A 158 3.00 -23.76 -14.90
N ARG A 159 3.71 -24.17 -13.84
CA ARG A 159 3.20 -24.17 -12.45
C ARG A 159 4.04 -23.34 -11.50
N LYS A 160 5.19 -22.84 -11.93
CA LYS A 160 6.05 -21.98 -11.15
C LYS A 160 5.76 -20.51 -11.43
N LEU A 161 6.23 -19.66 -10.54
CA LEU A 161 6.31 -18.23 -10.73
C LEU A 161 7.77 -17.83 -10.81
N ALA A 162 8.05 -16.74 -11.51
CA ALA A 162 9.36 -16.10 -11.45
C ALA A 162 9.23 -14.75 -10.76
N THR A 163 10.25 -14.37 -10.02
CA THR A 163 10.38 -13.07 -9.36
C THR A 163 11.86 -12.75 -9.14
N TRP A 164 12.17 -11.54 -8.73
CA TRP A 164 13.51 -11.16 -8.32
C TRP A 164 13.71 -11.21 -6.81
N ARG A 165 14.96 -11.32 -6.38
CA ARG A 165 15.32 -11.25 -4.97
C ARG A 165 14.94 -9.90 -4.37
N GLY A 166 14.70 -9.88 -3.06
CA GLY A 166 14.29 -8.68 -2.34
C GLY A 166 12.80 -8.33 -2.50
N GLY A 167 11.96 -9.18 -3.12
CA GLY A 167 10.52 -8.99 -3.23
C GLY A 167 9.77 -9.32 -1.94
N TYR A 168 8.62 -8.66 -1.74
CA TYR A 168 7.64 -9.00 -0.71
C TYR A 168 6.22 -8.85 -1.28
N HIS A 169 5.43 -9.91 -1.16
CA HIS A 169 4.12 -10.00 -1.81
C HIS A 169 2.99 -10.42 -0.85
N GLY A 170 3.25 -10.41 0.45
CA GLY A 170 2.26 -10.75 1.49
C GLY A 170 2.64 -11.95 2.33
N ASP A 171 1.77 -12.29 3.29
CA ASP A 171 2.04 -13.23 4.37
C ASP A 171 1.21 -14.53 4.28
N THR A 172 0.40 -14.71 3.23
CA THR A 172 -0.24 -16.00 2.95
C THR A 172 0.74 -16.92 2.21
N PHE A 173 0.54 -18.25 2.32
CA PHE A 173 1.55 -19.23 1.95
C PHE A 173 2.04 -19.13 0.49
N HIS A 174 1.16 -18.89 -0.46
CA HIS A 174 1.60 -18.79 -1.86
C HIS A 174 2.31 -17.44 -2.15
N PRO A 175 1.79 -16.26 -1.78
CA PRO A 175 2.54 -15.01 -1.79
C PRO A 175 3.91 -15.09 -1.10
N MET A 176 3.99 -15.78 0.06
CA MET A 176 5.28 -16.01 0.73
C MET A 176 6.28 -16.76 -0.14
N SER A 177 5.82 -17.65 -1.03
CA SER A 177 6.70 -18.42 -1.93
C SER A 177 7.43 -17.56 -2.95
N VAL A 178 6.91 -16.36 -3.27
CA VAL A 178 7.51 -15.36 -4.16
C VAL A 178 8.15 -14.20 -3.40
N CYS A 179 8.14 -14.20 -2.07
CA CYS A 179 8.98 -13.33 -1.26
C CYS A 179 10.41 -13.84 -1.19
N ASP A 180 11.37 -12.93 -0.95
CA ASP A 180 12.80 -13.33 -0.86
C ASP A 180 13.00 -14.41 0.21
N PRO A 181 13.47 -15.61 -0.16
CA PRO A 181 13.60 -16.73 0.77
C PRO A 181 14.81 -16.61 1.73
N GLU A 182 15.76 -15.70 1.47
CA GLU A 182 16.96 -15.54 2.27
C GLU A 182 16.93 -14.26 3.10
N GLY A 183 16.67 -13.14 2.45
CA GLY A 183 16.60 -11.83 3.09
C GLY A 183 15.22 -11.44 3.58
N GLY A 184 14.19 -12.23 3.28
CA GLY A 184 12.82 -11.94 3.63
C GLY A 184 12.41 -12.33 5.05
N MET A 185 11.20 -11.97 5.45
CA MET A 185 10.62 -12.30 6.77
C MET A 185 10.14 -13.75 6.87
N HIS A 186 10.19 -14.51 5.78
CA HIS A 186 9.58 -15.83 5.65
C HIS A 186 10.57 -16.99 5.62
N HIS A 187 11.82 -16.77 6.04
CA HIS A 187 12.89 -17.78 6.02
C HIS A 187 12.55 -19.06 6.83
N LEU A 188 11.70 -18.96 7.84
CA LEU A 188 11.23 -20.10 8.65
C LEU A 188 10.42 -21.12 7.82
N TRP A 189 9.84 -20.69 6.72
CA TRP A 189 8.97 -21.54 5.86
C TRP A 189 9.74 -22.14 4.68
N ARG A 190 11.06 -22.00 4.65
CA ARG A 190 11.92 -22.60 3.62
C ARG A 190 11.73 -24.12 3.62
N GLY A 191 11.44 -24.68 2.44
CA GLY A 191 11.18 -26.13 2.27
C GLY A 191 9.72 -26.54 2.52
N VAL A 192 8.85 -25.62 3.03
CA VAL A 192 7.39 -25.85 3.15
C VAL A 192 6.67 -25.20 1.97
N LEU A 193 7.13 -24.03 1.53
CA LEU A 193 6.54 -23.29 0.43
C LEU A 193 6.91 -23.89 -0.93
N PRO A 194 6.07 -23.74 -1.98
CA PRO A 194 6.42 -24.13 -3.33
C PRO A 194 7.73 -23.45 -3.79
N ALA A 195 8.58 -24.23 -4.45
CA ALA A 195 9.81 -23.71 -5.03
C ALA A 195 9.51 -22.88 -6.29
N GLN A 196 9.98 -21.63 -6.31
CA GLN A 196 9.79 -20.66 -7.38
C GLN A 196 11.14 -20.32 -8.06
N VAL A 197 11.08 -19.59 -9.17
CA VAL A 197 12.26 -19.10 -9.90
C VAL A 197 12.64 -17.72 -9.37
N PHE A 198 13.88 -17.58 -8.88
CA PHE A 198 14.39 -16.29 -8.41
C PHE A 198 15.55 -15.83 -9.27
N VAL A 199 15.48 -14.59 -9.79
CA VAL A 199 16.61 -13.87 -10.38
C VAL A 199 17.23 -12.91 -9.36
N SER A 200 18.38 -12.35 -9.65
CA SER A 200 19.06 -11.38 -8.78
C SER A 200 18.15 -10.19 -8.45
N ALA A 201 18.42 -9.53 -7.33
CA ALA A 201 17.71 -8.29 -6.98
C ALA A 201 18.06 -7.18 -7.99
N PRO A 202 17.09 -6.35 -8.42
CA PRO A 202 17.40 -5.25 -9.33
C PRO A 202 18.36 -4.26 -8.69
N PRO A 203 19.34 -3.71 -9.47
CA PRO A 203 20.15 -2.60 -9.03
C PRO A 203 19.32 -1.43 -8.55
N GLY A 204 19.68 -0.85 -7.41
CA GLY A 204 18.94 0.22 -6.75
C GLY A 204 19.33 1.61 -7.23
N ASP A 205 19.22 1.88 -8.53
CA ASP A 205 19.46 3.20 -9.12
C ASP A 205 18.30 3.54 -10.06
N PHE A 206 17.36 4.33 -9.53
CA PHE A 206 16.17 4.74 -10.28
C PHE A 206 16.48 5.76 -11.38
N ALA A 207 17.42 6.69 -11.13
CA ALA A 207 17.68 7.85 -11.97
C ALA A 207 18.92 7.69 -12.88
N GLY A 208 19.72 6.69 -12.64
CA GLY A 208 20.96 6.44 -13.38
C GLY A 208 20.74 5.71 -14.70
N ALA A 209 21.78 5.10 -15.21
CA ALA A 209 21.68 4.23 -16.39
C ALA A 209 21.27 2.81 -15.95
N PRO A 210 20.43 2.09 -16.72
CA PRO A 210 20.13 0.71 -16.43
C PRO A 210 21.38 -0.16 -16.55
N ASP A 211 21.49 -1.20 -15.72
CA ASP A 211 22.55 -2.18 -15.82
C ASP A 211 22.24 -3.17 -16.95
N GLU A 212 23.01 -3.11 -18.04
CA GLU A 212 22.83 -3.95 -19.22
C GLU A 212 23.01 -5.45 -18.94
N ARG A 213 23.86 -5.82 -17.96
CA ARG A 213 24.04 -7.22 -17.57
C ARG A 213 22.80 -7.75 -16.86
N TYR A 214 22.21 -6.90 -16.00
CA TYR A 214 20.98 -7.26 -15.33
C TYR A 214 19.79 -7.35 -16.29
N LEU A 215 19.71 -6.45 -17.27
CA LEU A 215 18.72 -6.55 -18.36
C LEU A 215 18.83 -7.90 -19.10
N ALA A 216 20.04 -8.30 -19.47
CA ALA A 216 20.27 -9.60 -20.12
C ALA A 216 19.90 -10.77 -19.19
N GLU A 217 20.27 -10.72 -17.89
CA GLU A 217 19.87 -11.73 -16.90
C GLU A 217 18.37 -11.93 -16.81
N LEU A 218 17.57 -10.83 -16.80
CA LEU A 218 16.12 -10.88 -16.75
C LEU A 218 15.53 -11.58 -17.98
N VAL A 219 15.97 -11.18 -19.17
CA VAL A 219 15.50 -11.75 -20.44
C VAL A 219 15.86 -13.24 -20.53
N ASP A 220 17.11 -13.58 -20.22
CA ASP A 220 17.59 -14.96 -20.24
C ASP A 220 16.86 -15.86 -19.24
N ALA A 221 16.53 -15.33 -18.05
CA ALA A 221 15.79 -16.08 -17.04
C ALA A 221 14.36 -16.40 -17.50
N VAL A 222 13.65 -15.42 -18.05
CA VAL A 222 12.30 -15.66 -18.60
C VAL A 222 12.34 -16.68 -19.72
N ALA A 223 13.26 -16.55 -20.67
CA ALA A 223 13.42 -17.48 -21.78
C ALA A 223 13.74 -18.90 -21.31
N ARG A 224 14.69 -19.04 -20.37
CA ARG A 224 15.14 -20.33 -19.84
C ARG A 224 14.05 -21.12 -19.15
N TYR A 225 13.18 -20.45 -18.40
CA TYR A 225 12.14 -21.08 -17.60
C TYR A 225 10.72 -20.95 -18.24
N ALA A 226 10.62 -20.50 -19.48
CA ALA A 226 9.36 -20.22 -20.14
C ALA A 226 8.36 -21.39 -20.13
N ASP A 227 8.84 -22.63 -20.19
CA ASP A 227 7.99 -23.83 -20.17
C ASP A 227 7.57 -24.26 -18.75
N GLU A 228 8.14 -23.65 -17.71
CA GLU A 228 7.85 -23.99 -16.32
C GLU A 228 7.07 -22.88 -15.61
N ILE A 229 7.26 -21.60 -15.99
CA ILE A 229 6.67 -20.46 -15.29
C ILE A 229 5.32 -20.06 -15.90
N ALA A 230 4.34 -19.83 -15.01
CA ALA A 230 3.02 -19.34 -15.39
C ALA A 230 3.02 -17.80 -15.51
N ALA A 231 3.75 -17.14 -14.62
CA ALA A 231 3.81 -15.69 -14.55
C ALA A 231 5.13 -15.23 -13.90
N VAL A 232 5.49 -13.98 -14.20
CA VAL A 232 6.47 -13.18 -13.45
C VAL A 232 5.71 -12.23 -12.54
N ILE A 233 6.06 -12.14 -11.26
CA ILE A 233 5.47 -11.19 -10.30
C ILE A 233 6.55 -10.30 -9.71
N VAL A 234 6.31 -8.97 -9.69
CA VAL A 234 7.27 -7.98 -9.18
C VAL A 234 6.56 -6.75 -8.59
N GLU A 235 7.22 -6.11 -7.63
CA GLU A 235 6.87 -4.76 -7.16
C GLU A 235 7.46 -3.76 -8.18
N PRO A 236 6.67 -2.92 -8.87
CA PRO A 236 7.21 -1.99 -9.85
C PRO A 236 7.93 -0.82 -9.17
N VAL A 237 9.12 -0.50 -9.64
CA VAL A 237 9.96 0.66 -9.26
C VAL A 237 10.47 0.64 -7.82
N VAL A 238 9.66 0.23 -6.84
CA VAL A 238 10.03 0.23 -5.41
C VAL A 238 9.83 -1.15 -4.81
N GLN A 239 10.91 -1.80 -4.41
CA GLN A 239 10.85 -2.95 -3.52
C GLN A 239 10.74 -2.44 -2.07
N GLY A 240 9.57 -2.61 -1.44
CA GLY A 240 9.30 -2.10 -0.09
C GLY A 240 10.13 -2.80 0.99
N THR A 241 9.63 -3.90 1.53
CA THR A 241 10.29 -4.65 2.63
C THR A 241 11.61 -5.29 2.24
N GLY A 242 11.89 -5.43 0.95
CA GLY A 242 13.15 -5.94 0.41
C GLY A 242 14.34 -5.00 0.52
N GLY A 243 14.19 -3.87 1.18
CA GLY A 243 15.27 -2.91 1.40
C GLY A 243 14.95 -1.48 0.94
N MET A 244 13.70 -1.17 0.67
CA MET A 244 13.27 0.14 0.17
C MET A 244 14.10 0.59 -1.05
N ARG A 245 14.36 -0.34 -1.98
CA ARG A 245 15.16 -0.11 -3.17
C ARG A 245 14.34 0.51 -4.27
N PHE A 246 14.88 1.52 -4.93
CA PHE A 246 14.27 2.18 -6.08
C PHE A 246 15.02 1.74 -7.33
N HIS A 247 14.39 0.92 -8.17
CA HIS A 247 15.06 0.36 -9.35
C HIS A 247 14.65 1.07 -10.64
N HIS A 248 15.50 0.97 -11.65
CA HIS A 248 15.29 1.65 -12.93
C HIS A 248 14.09 1.08 -13.71
N PRO A 249 13.22 1.94 -14.28
CA PRO A 249 12.02 1.49 -15.01
C PRO A 249 12.29 0.61 -16.26
N ALA A 250 13.49 0.66 -16.82
CA ALA A 250 13.90 -0.19 -17.95
C ALA A 250 13.77 -1.69 -17.65
N TYR A 251 13.95 -2.11 -16.37
CA TYR A 251 13.82 -3.51 -15.98
C TYR A 251 12.38 -4.01 -16.14
N LEU A 252 11.40 -3.16 -15.88
CA LEU A 252 9.98 -3.49 -16.09
C LEU A 252 9.65 -3.60 -17.58
N ARG A 253 10.23 -2.74 -18.44
CA ARG A 253 10.07 -2.84 -19.91
C ARG A 253 10.66 -4.14 -20.45
N ALA A 254 11.87 -4.47 -20.02
CA ALA A 254 12.52 -5.73 -20.39
C ALA A 254 11.71 -6.96 -19.96
N LEU A 255 11.16 -6.95 -18.72
CA LEU A 255 10.25 -8.01 -18.28
C LEU A 255 8.98 -8.09 -19.14
N ARG A 256 8.37 -6.95 -19.50
CA ARG A 256 7.17 -6.94 -20.36
C ARG A 256 7.48 -7.56 -21.73
N GLU A 257 8.58 -7.16 -22.36
CA GLU A 257 9.00 -7.68 -23.67
C GLU A 257 9.30 -9.18 -23.60
N ALA A 258 10.09 -9.60 -22.61
CA ALA A 258 10.44 -11.01 -22.44
C ALA A 258 9.22 -11.89 -22.12
N THR A 259 8.32 -11.45 -21.24
CA THR A 259 7.12 -12.21 -20.88
C THR A 259 6.17 -12.33 -22.06
N ALA A 260 5.99 -11.25 -22.83
CA ALA A 260 5.16 -11.28 -24.05
C ALA A 260 5.72 -12.22 -25.12
N ALA A 261 7.05 -12.23 -25.33
CA ALA A 261 7.70 -13.11 -26.30
C ALA A 261 7.52 -14.61 -26.01
N HIS A 262 7.24 -14.96 -24.76
CA HIS A 262 7.15 -16.36 -24.29
C HIS A 262 5.74 -16.77 -23.81
N ASP A 263 4.72 -15.93 -23.98
CA ASP A 263 3.36 -16.15 -23.46
C ASP A 263 3.35 -16.45 -21.94
N VAL A 264 4.18 -15.75 -21.18
CA VAL A 264 4.23 -15.74 -19.72
C VAL A 264 3.51 -14.49 -19.23
N LEU A 265 2.66 -14.58 -18.21
CA LEU A 265 1.97 -13.41 -17.68
C LEU A 265 2.92 -12.52 -16.86
N LEU A 266 2.69 -11.22 -16.90
CA LEU A 266 3.35 -10.24 -16.05
C LEU A 266 2.35 -9.73 -15.00
N ILE A 267 2.70 -9.88 -13.71
CA ILE A 267 1.91 -9.41 -12.56
C ILE A 267 2.67 -8.27 -11.90
N PHE A 268 2.03 -7.12 -11.75
CA PHE A 268 2.57 -6.04 -10.93
C PHE A 268 1.85 -5.99 -9.58
N ASP A 269 2.65 -5.99 -8.52
CA ASP A 269 2.19 -5.76 -7.16
C ASP A 269 2.34 -4.28 -6.80
N GLU A 270 1.28 -3.52 -6.97
CA GLU A 270 1.20 -2.08 -6.63
C GLU A 270 0.46 -1.82 -5.30
N ILE A 271 0.40 -2.83 -4.44
CA ILE A 271 -0.25 -2.69 -3.13
C ILE A 271 0.38 -1.57 -2.29
N ALA A 272 1.71 -1.40 -2.40
CA ALA A 272 2.44 -0.34 -1.69
C ALA A 272 2.72 0.90 -2.57
N THR A 273 2.91 0.72 -3.87
CA THR A 273 3.42 1.75 -4.80
C THR A 273 2.32 2.56 -5.44
N GLY A 274 1.11 2.04 -5.52
CA GLY A 274 -0.03 2.70 -6.17
C GLY A 274 -0.54 3.94 -5.45
N PHE A 275 -1.47 4.62 -6.10
CA PHE A 275 -2.20 5.80 -5.59
C PHE A 275 -1.31 7.00 -5.27
N GLY A 276 -0.29 7.24 -6.10
CA GLY A 276 0.52 8.46 -6.04
C GLY A 276 1.83 8.34 -5.24
N ARG A 277 2.06 7.24 -4.53
CA ARG A 277 3.16 7.11 -3.57
C ARG A 277 4.55 7.37 -4.17
N THR A 278 4.80 6.94 -5.41
CA THR A 278 6.09 7.07 -6.11
C THR A 278 6.22 8.37 -6.94
N GLY A 279 5.20 9.26 -6.92
CA GLY A 279 5.15 10.45 -7.76
C GLY A 279 4.38 10.26 -9.08
N ALA A 280 4.13 9.02 -9.49
CA ALA A 280 3.15 8.64 -10.50
C ALA A 280 1.91 8.05 -9.83
N PHE A 281 0.73 8.04 -10.49
CA PHE A 281 -0.48 7.49 -9.86
C PHE A 281 -0.34 5.99 -9.62
N PHE A 282 0.19 5.28 -10.61
CA PHE A 282 0.70 3.91 -10.48
C PHE A 282 2.17 3.86 -10.87
N ALA A 283 2.97 3.07 -10.16
CA ALA A 283 4.41 2.96 -10.44
C ALA A 283 4.71 2.37 -11.83
N ALA A 284 3.80 1.59 -12.39
CA ALA A 284 3.84 1.10 -13.78
C ALA A 284 3.99 2.24 -14.81
N GLU A 285 3.46 3.42 -14.52
CA GLU A 285 3.52 4.60 -15.41
C GLU A 285 4.97 5.09 -15.63
N HIS A 286 5.87 4.92 -14.65
CA HIS A 286 7.28 5.26 -14.83
C HIS A 286 7.95 4.46 -15.95
N ALA A 287 7.47 3.26 -16.20
CA ALA A 287 7.95 2.40 -17.27
C ALA A 287 7.11 2.48 -18.55
N GLY A 288 5.90 3.05 -18.50
CA GLY A 288 4.92 3.00 -19.58
C GLY A 288 4.49 1.58 -19.92
N VAL A 289 4.38 0.70 -18.91
CA VAL A 289 4.08 -0.73 -19.08
C VAL A 289 2.72 -1.06 -18.48
N THR A 290 1.89 -1.78 -19.22
CA THR A 290 0.68 -2.42 -18.69
C THR A 290 1.00 -3.88 -18.37
N PRO A 291 0.80 -4.36 -17.12
CA PRO A 291 0.89 -5.77 -16.78
C PRO A 291 -0.36 -6.53 -17.26
N ASP A 292 -0.29 -7.87 -17.27
CA ASP A 292 -1.45 -8.72 -17.52
C ASP A 292 -2.38 -8.81 -16.30
N VAL A 293 -1.79 -8.69 -15.09
CA VAL A 293 -2.51 -8.64 -13.81
C VAL A 293 -1.90 -7.55 -12.92
N LEU A 294 -2.75 -6.78 -12.26
CA LEU A 294 -2.35 -5.70 -11.34
C LEU A 294 -2.98 -5.92 -9.97
N CYS A 295 -2.17 -5.96 -8.91
CA CYS A 295 -2.64 -6.05 -7.53
C CYS A 295 -2.63 -4.68 -6.86
N LEU A 296 -3.74 -4.29 -6.23
CA LEU A 296 -3.93 -3.03 -5.51
C LEU A 296 -4.41 -3.28 -4.08
N GLY A 297 -4.08 -2.38 -3.16
CA GLY A 297 -4.51 -2.47 -1.75
C GLY A 297 -4.10 -1.23 -0.95
N LYS A 298 -3.92 -1.37 0.36
CA LYS A 298 -3.45 -0.30 1.28
C LYS A 298 -4.15 1.04 1.07
N ALA A 299 -3.52 1.97 0.32
CA ALA A 299 -4.05 3.30 0.03
C ALA A 299 -5.40 3.29 -0.70
N LEU A 300 -5.81 2.18 -1.28
CA LEU A 300 -7.10 2.02 -1.95
C LEU A 300 -8.28 2.51 -1.09
N THR A 301 -8.25 2.25 0.23
CA THR A 301 -9.29 2.69 1.16
C THR A 301 -8.88 3.89 2.02
N GLY A 302 -7.73 4.51 1.74
CA GLY A 302 -7.20 5.57 2.60
C GLY A 302 -6.88 5.13 4.03
N GLY A 303 -6.72 3.82 4.28
CA GLY A 303 -6.42 3.27 5.60
C GLY A 303 -7.63 3.03 6.51
N TYR A 304 -8.87 3.20 6.00
CA TYR A 304 -10.09 3.05 6.81
C TYR A 304 -10.50 1.59 7.01
N LEU A 305 -10.45 0.80 5.95
CA LEU A 305 -10.89 -0.60 5.96
C LEU A 305 -9.95 -1.45 5.11
N THR A 306 -9.90 -2.76 5.42
CA THR A 306 -9.20 -3.69 4.56
C THR A 306 -9.99 -3.93 3.28
N LEU A 307 -9.33 -3.74 2.15
CA LEU A 307 -9.79 -4.08 0.80
C LEU A 307 -8.58 -4.11 -0.13
N ALA A 308 -8.64 -4.99 -1.10
CA ALA A 308 -7.69 -5.07 -2.19
C ALA A 308 -8.41 -5.42 -3.49
N ALA A 309 -7.71 -5.35 -4.61
CA ALA A 309 -8.21 -5.75 -5.90
C ALA A 309 -7.11 -6.41 -6.72
N ALA A 310 -7.48 -7.42 -7.51
CA ALA A 310 -6.69 -7.94 -8.61
C ALA A 310 -7.42 -7.61 -9.91
N LEU A 311 -6.77 -6.81 -10.77
CA LEU A 311 -7.29 -6.49 -12.10
C LEU A 311 -6.58 -7.36 -13.15
N CYS A 312 -7.28 -7.73 -14.22
CA CYS A 312 -6.64 -8.45 -15.32
C CYS A 312 -7.17 -8.02 -16.67
N THR A 313 -6.42 -8.39 -17.71
CA THR A 313 -6.82 -8.18 -19.10
C THR A 313 -7.95 -9.13 -19.53
N PRO A 314 -8.73 -8.81 -20.59
CA PRO A 314 -9.73 -9.70 -21.16
C PRO A 314 -9.15 -11.05 -21.59
N GLU A 315 -7.92 -11.07 -22.10
CA GLU A 315 -7.24 -12.30 -22.47
C GLU A 315 -7.03 -13.24 -21.28
N VAL A 316 -6.57 -12.70 -20.14
CA VAL A 316 -6.41 -13.48 -18.90
C VAL A 316 -7.76 -14.03 -18.43
N ALA A 317 -8.80 -13.19 -18.41
CA ALA A 317 -10.14 -13.61 -18.01
C ALA A 317 -10.71 -14.71 -18.92
N ALA A 318 -10.54 -14.60 -20.23
CA ALA A 318 -10.94 -15.62 -21.21
C ALA A 318 -10.18 -16.94 -21.00
N GLY A 319 -8.86 -16.87 -20.79
CA GLY A 319 -8.04 -18.06 -20.52
C GLY A 319 -8.44 -18.78 -19.24
N ILE A 320 -8.74 -18.04 -18.17
CA ILE A 320 -9.26 -18.62 -16.91
C ILE A 320 -10.62 -19.30 -17.16
N SER A 321 -11.54 -18.61 -17.85
CA SER A 321 -12.89 -19.12 -18.14
C SER A 321 -12.86 -20.40 -19.00
N ALA A 322 -11.87 -20.58 -19.85
CA ALA A 322 -11.67 -21.81 -20.61
C ALA A 322 -11.29 -23.00 -19.72
N SER A 323 -10.69 -22.77 -18.54
CA SER A 323 -10.37 -23.82 -17.56
C SER A 323 -11.44 -24.02 -16.50
N GLY A 324 -12.45 -23.15 -16.43
CA GLY A 324 -13.56 -23.19 -15.48
C GLY A 324 -13.77 -21.86 -14.76
N VAL A 325 -14.10 -21.92 -13.46
CA VAL A 325 -14.31 -20.74 -12.63
C VAL A 325 -13.01 -20.31 -11.96
N LEU A 326 -12.81 -19.01 -11.71
CA LEU A 326 -11.73 -18.56 -10.83
C LEU A 326 -11.97 -19.08 -9.40
N ALA A 327 -11.12 -19.99 -8.94
CA ALA A 327 -11.34 -20.76 -7.71
C ALA A 327 -11.01 -19.95 -6.45
N HIS A 328 -11.75 -18.84 -6.22
CA HIS A 328 -11.66 -18.01 -5.02
C HIS A 328 -12.99 -17.30 -4.78
N GLY A 329 -13.43 -17.18 -3.51
CA GLY A 329 -14.71 -16.58 -3.18
C GLY A 329 -14.86 -16.40 -1.65
N PRO A 330 -14.23 -15.35 -1.06
CA PRO A 330 -14.33 -15.10 0.37
C PRO A 330 -15.68 -14.52 0.76
N THR A 331 -16.11 -14.76 2.02
CA THR A 331 -17.40 -14.30 2.55
C THR A 331 -17.59 -12.80 2.43
N PHE A 332 -16.54 -12.01 2.69
CA PHE A 332 -16.61 -10.55 2.67
C PHE A 332 -16.16 -9.91 1.34
N MET A 333 -16.05 -10.71 0.27
CA MET A 333 -15.72 -10.19 -1.05
C MET A 333 -16.61 -9.02 -1.44
N GLY A 334 -15.99 -7.93 -1.91
CA GLY A 334 -16.72 -6.74 -2.34
C GLY A 334 -17.49 -6.07 -1.20
N ASN A 335 -16.98 -6.08 0.03
CA ASN A 335 -17.68 -5.49 1.19
C ASN A 335 -18.18 -4.07 0.88
N PRO A 336 -19.49 -3.79 1.02
CA PRO A 336 -20.08 -2.49 0.63
C PRO A 336 -19.47 -1.29 1.33
N LEU A 337 -19.15 -1.39 2.64
CA LEU A 337 -18.49 -0.31 3.39
C LEU A 337 -17.10 -0.01 2.83
N ALA A 338 -16.29 -1.05 2.61
CA ALA A 338 -14.94 -0.90 2.08
C ALA A 338 -14.95 -0.35 0.65
N CYS A 339 -15.89 -0.80 -0.20
CA CYS A 339 -16.06 -0.28 -1.56
C CYS A 339 -16.52 1.19 -1.58
N ALA A 340 -17.41 1.58 -0.67
CA ALA A 340 -17.86 2.98 -0.57
C ALA A 340 -16.70 3.90 -0.17
N VAL A 341 -15.92 3.50 0.83
CA VAL A 341 -14.73 4.26 1.26
C VAL A 341 -13.66 4.31 0.15
N ALA A 342 -13.43 3.20 -0.56
CA ALA A 342 -12.46 3.17 -1.67
C ALA A 342 -12.86 4.13 -2.80
N ASN A 343 -14.15 4.18 -3.17
CA ASN A 343 -14.66 5.16 -4.14
C ASN A 343 -14.41 6.61 -3.66
N ALA A 344 -14.68 6.91 -2.40
CA ALA A 344 -14.44 8.22 -1.82
C ALA A 344 -12.93 8.56 -1.77
N SER A 345 -12.08 7.61 -1.39
CA SER A 345 -10.62 7.76 -1.37
C SER A 345 -10.06 8.09 -2.76
N ILE A 346 -10.45 7.32 -3.78
CA ILE A 346 -10.05 7.59 -5.17
C ILE A 346 -10.60 8.95 -5.65
N GLY A 347 -11.83 9.29 -5.29
CA GLY A 347 -12.43 10.59 -5.59
C GLY A 347 -11.59 11.75 -5.06
N LEU A 348 -11.08 11.67 -3.84
CA LEU A 348 -10.18 12.66 -3.25
C LEU A 348 -8.85 12.77 -4.01
N LEU A 349 -8.28 11.64 -4.44
CA LEU A 349 -7.06 11.65 -5.24
C LEU A 349 -7.27 12.28 -6.63
N ARG A 350 -8.44 12.07 -7.24
CA ARG A 350 -8.78 12.66 -8.56
C ARG A 350 -9.16 14.14 -8.48
N ALA A 351 -9.41 14.68 -7.29
CA ALA A 351 -9.79 16.08 -7.13
C ALA A 351 -8.68 17.03 -7.59
N ALA A 352 -9.07 18.09 -8.30
CA ALA A 352 -8.14 19.15 -8.72
C ALA A 352 -7.53 19.87 -7.51
N ALA A 353 -6.28 20.31 -7.63
CA ALA A 353 -5.68 21.18 -6.64
C ALA A 353 -6.47 22.50 -6.54
N PRO A 354 -6.68 23.07 -5.33
CA PRO A 354 -7.28 24.38 -5.18
C PRO A 354 -6.46 25.41 -5.96
N THR A 355 -7.12 26.24 -6.78
CA THR A 355 -6.44 27.36 -7.44
C THR A 355 -6.04 28.39 -6.38
N VAL A 356 -4.84 28.96 -6.51
CA VAL A 356 -4.35 30.02 -5.62
C VAL A 356 -5.36 31.16 -5.63
N GLY A 357 -5.97 31.44 -4.46
CA GLY A 357 -7.00 32.49 -4.29
C GLY A 357 -8.42 31.97 -4.03
N SER A 358 -8.69 30.67 -4.15
CA SER A 358 -9.97 30.09 -3.70
C SER A 358 -9.96 29.96 -2.17
N ARG A 359 -10.96 30.62 -1.50
CA ARG A 359 -11.19 30.39 -0.06
C ARG A 359 -11.45 28.89 0.17
N PRO A 360 -10.95 28.33 1.29
CA PRO A 360 -11.34 26.98 1.66
C PRO A 360 -12.86 26.93 1.70
N VAL A 361 -13.44 26.03 0.92
CA VAL A 361 -14.88 25.76 0.99
C VAL A 361 -15.10 25.19 2.39
N ALA A 362 -15.75 25.98 3.24
CA ALA A 362 -16.26 25.48 4.51
C ALA A 362 -17.05 24.22 4.22
N ALA A 363 -16.89 23.21 5.07
CA ALA A 363 -17.46 21.86 4.94
C ALA A 363 -18.80 21.90 4.18
N ALA A 364 -18.80 21.44 2.94
CA ALA A 364 -20.01 21.33 2.15
C ALA A 364 -20.96 20.42 2.93
N GLY A 365 -22.17 20.91 3.16
CA GLY A 365 -23.26 20.11 3.72
C GLY A 365 -23.45 18.80 2.92
N PRO A 366 -24.22 17.84 3.43
CA PRO A 366 -24.34 16.51 2.86
C PRO A 366 -24.64 16.59 1.35
N VAL A 367 -23.77 16.00 0.55
CA VAL A 367 -23.96 15.85 -0.89
C VAL A 367 -25.18 14.96 -1.08
N PRO A 368 -26.22 15.39 -1.83
CA PRO A 368 -27.40 14.55 -2.05
C PRO A 368 -27.00 13.23 -2.69
N ALA A 369 -27.54 12.12 -2.18
CA ALA A 369 -27.38 10.81 -2.78
C ALA A 369 -27.88 10.86 -4.24
N GLY A 370 -26.94 10.77 -5.20
CA GLY A 370 -27.26 10.84 -6.64
C GLY A 370 -26.43 11.83 -7.44
N ALA A 371 -25.67 12.74 -6.81
CA ALA A 371 -24.70 13.56 -7.53
C ALA A 371 -23.42 12.75 -7.69
N GLY A 372 -23.32 11.97 -8.75
CA GLY A 372 -22.07 11.39 -9.21
C GLY A 372 -21.07 12.52 -9.46
N SER A 373 -19.89 12.43 -8.86
CA SER A 373 -18.75 13.33 -9.14
C SER A 373 -18.17 13.02 -10.53
N ASP A 374 -18.99 13.05 -11.56
CA ASP A 374 -18.61 12.85 -12.96
C ASP A 374 -18.00 14.13 -13.57
N GLN A 375 -17.27 14.92 -12.81
CA GLN A 375 -16.46 15.96 -13.43
C GLN A 375 -15.03 15.46 -13.60
N PRO A 376 -14.62 15.06 -14.81
CA PRO A 376 -13.22 14.88 -15.12
C PRO A 376 -12.50 16.20 -14.82
N THR A 377 -11.32 16.13 -14.22
CA THR A 377 -10.44 17.30 -14.08
C THR A 377 -10.35 17.99 -15.44
N ALA A 378 -10.65 19.29 -15.49
CA ALA A 378 -10.47 20.07 -16.72
C ALA A 378 -9.06 19.79 -17.27
N ALA A 379 -8.97 19.50 -18.57
CA ALA A 379 -7.69 19.20 -19.23
C ALA A 379 -6.69 20.30 -18.89
N GLY A 380 -5.62 19.96 -18.14
CA GLY A 380 -4.57 20.89 -17.71
C GLY A 380 -4.54 21.19 -16.19
N SER A 381 -5.52 20.75 -15.36
CA SER A 381 -5.44 20.96 -13.91
C SER A 381 -4.58 19.87 -13.24
N VAL A 382 -3.66 20.29 -12.36
CA VAL A 382 -2.83 19.37 -11.57
C VAL A 382 -3.68 18.84 -10.41
N ALA A 383 -3.66 17.52 -10.16
CA ALA A 383 -4.38 16.95 -9.02
C ALA A 383 -3.74 17.34 -7.69
N ALA A 384 -4.56 17.46 -6.64
CA ALA A 384 -4.11 17.88 -5.31
C ALA A 384 -3.02 16.98 -4.73
N TRP A 385 -3.15 15.66 -4.92
CA TRP A 385 -2.14 14.71 -4.47
C TRP A 385 -0.77 14.90 -5.15
N GLN A 386 -0.74 15.27 -6.44
CA GLN A 386 0.51 15.51 -7.16
C GLN A 386 1.28 16.70 -6.59
N VAL A 387 0.57 17.78 -6.24
CA VAL A 387 1.17 18.94 -5.58
C VAL A 387 1.72 18.53 -4.22
N ALA A 388 0.94 17.80 -3.44
CA ALA A 388 1.33 17.33 -2.11
C ALA A 388 2.56 16.40 -2.17
N VAL A 389 2.57 15.41 -3.06
CA VAL A 389 3.68 14.45 -3.19
C VAL A 389 4.96 15.13 -3.66
N ARG A 390 4.89 16.06 -4.63
CA ARG A 390 6.06 16.84 -5.05
C ARG A 390 6.64 17.70 -3.91
N ARG A 391 5.77 18.31 -3.09
CA ARG A 391 6.18 19.07 -1.91
C ARG A 391 6.86 18.18 -0.88
N ILE A 392 6.28 17.00 -0.59
CA ILE A 392 6.86 16.01 0.31
C ILE A 392 8.23 15.56 -0.21
N GLU A 393 8.33 15.24 -1.51
CA GLU A 393 9.58 14.82 -2.13
C GLU A 393 10.67 15.87 -1.97
N ALA A 394 10.37 17.12 -2.28
CA ALA A 394 11.31 18.23 -2.15
C ALA A 394 11.75 18.41 -0.68
N GLY A 395 10.79 18.48 0.26
CA GLY A 395 11.09 18.65 1.68
C GLY A 395 11.89 17.49 2.27
N LEU A 396 11.63 16.23 1.84
CA LEU A 396 12.43 15.08 2.24
C LEU A 396 13.85 15.11 1.64
N ARG A 397 14.00 15.50 0.36
CA ARG A 397 15.34 15.65 -0.25
C ARG A 397 16.18 16.69 0.49
N ASP A 398 15.61 17.86 0.75
CA ASP A 398 16.31 18.94 1.44
C ASP A 398 16.62 18.57 2.90
N GLY A 399 15.63 18.01 3.62
CA GLY A 399 15.78 17.67 5.03
C GLY A 399 16.69 16.47 5.29
N LEU A 400 16.80 15.53 4.35
CA LEU A 400 17.65 14.35 4.48
C LEU A 400 19.04 14.51 3.86
N ALA A 401 19.28 15.52 3.03
CA ALA A 401 20.59 15.76 2.42
C ALA A 401 21.73 15.83 3.45
N PRO A 402 21.60 16.54 4.59
CA PRO A 402 22.64 16.54 5.63
C PRO A 402 22.87 15.17 6.30
N VAL A 403 21.82 14.30 6.30
CA VAL A 403 21.89 12.98 6.94
C VAL A 403 22.85 12.05 6.20
N ALA A 404 23.00 12.23 4.89
CA ALA A 404 23.93 11.43 4.07
C ALA A 404 25.40 11.53 4.52
N THR A 405 25.76 12.59 5.24
CA THR A 405 27.14 12.81 5.74
C THR A 405 27.37 12.30 7.16
N LEU A 406 26.32 11.79 7.83
CA LEU A 406 26.43 11.27 9.19
C LEU A 406 27.22 9.95 9.24
N PRO A 407 28.07 9.74 10.25
CA PRO A 407 28.77 8.48 10.44
C PRO A 407 27.79 7.31 10.51
N GLY A 408 28.10 6.23 9.77
CA GLY A 408 27.31 5.00 9.75
C GLY A 408 26.09 5.07 8.80
N VAL A 409 25.87 6.18 8.09
CA VAL A 409 24.89 6.26 7.00
C VAL A 409 25.56 5.80 5.71
N ARG A 410 24.98 4.78 5.07
CA ARG A 410 25.45 4.23 3.79
C ARG A 410 24.84 4.94 2.61
N ASP A 411 23.53 5.23 2.69
CA ASP A 411 22.79 5.81 1.57
C ASP A 411 21.56 6.57 2.06
N VAL A 412 21.20 7.61 1.31
CA VAL A 412 19.96 8.39 1.50
C VAL A 412 19.28 8.53 0.14
N ARG A 413 18.02 8.13 0.05
CA ARG A 413 17.26 8.17 -1.19
C ARG A 413 15.82 8.62 -0.98
N VAL A 414 15.28 9.34 -1.96
CA VAL A 414 13.91 9.88 -1.95
C VAL A 414 13.28 9.67 -3.31
N LEU A 415 12.04 9.17 -3.34
CA LEU A 415 11.22 9.03 -4.53
C LEU A 415 9.75 9.30 -4.17
N GLY A 416 9.16 10.32 -4.77
CA GLY A 416 7.80 10.72 -4.43
C GLY A 416 7.63 10.98 -2.93
N ALA A 417 6.60 10.41 -2.31
CA ALA A 417 6.38 10.52 -0.87
C ALA A 417 7.03 9.37 -0.08
N ILE A 418 8.27 9.01 -0.42
CA ILE A 418 9.05 7.97 0.24
C ILE A 418 10.46 8.52 0.52
N GLY A 419 10.91 8.48 1.78
CA GLY A 419 12.27 8.83 2.19
C GLY A 419 12.95 7.69 2.94
N VAL A 420 14.22 7.45 2.66
CA VAL A 420 14.98 6.32 3.23
C VAL A 420 16.37 6.77 3.64
N VAL A 421 16.76 6.41 4.84
CA VAL A 421 18.14 6.47 5.35
C VAL A 421 18.58 5.03 5.61
N GLN A 422 19.59 4.56 4.90
CA GLN A 422 20.16 3.22 5.06
C GLN A 422 21.47 3.30 5.83
N LEU A 423 21.60 2.50 6.87
CA LEU A 423 22.81 2.41 7.67
C LEU A 423 23.75 1.34 7.12
N ASP A 424 25.02 1.40 7.51
CA ASP A 424 26.03 0.37 7.25
C ASP A 424 25.94 -0.83 8.21
N ARG A 425 25.03 -0.76 9.18
CA ARG A 425 24.77 -1.74 10.25
C ARG A 425 23.27 -1.91 10.50
N PRO A 426 22.83 -3.00 11.14
CA PRO A 426 21.46 -3.11 11.61
C PRO A 426 21.08 -1.97 12.56
N VAL A 427 19.85 -1.48 12.44
CA VAL A 427 19.28 -0.45 13.33
C VAL A 427 19.02 -1.08 14.71
N ASP A 428 19.44 -0.41 15.79
CA ASP A 428 18.86 -0.68 17.10
C ASP A 428 17.42 -0.18 17.12
N LEU A 429 16.47 -1.10 17.01
CA LEU A 429 15.04 -0.76 16.86
C LEU A 429 14.51 0.00 18.05
N ALA A 430 14.94 -0.34 19.27
CA ALA A 430 14.44 0.30 20.48
C ALA A 430 14.97 1.74 20.58
N ALA A 431 16.29 1.92 20.40
CA ALA A 431 16.92 3.22 20.47
C ALA A 431 16.43 4.16 19.35
N ALA A 432 16.36 3.66 18.10
CA ALA A 432 15.92 4.45 16.96
C ALA A 432 14.44 4.84 17.07
N THR A 433 13.56 3.91 17.51
CA THR A 433 12.14 4.22 17.75
C THR A 433 11.97 5.24 18.86
N ALA A 434 12.71 5.10 19.98
CA ALA A 434 12.66 6.07 21.08
C ALA A 434 13.11 7.46 20.63
N ALA A 435 14.22 7.57 19.88
CA ALA A 435 14.71 8.83 19.35
C ALA A 435 13.70 9.52 18.40
N ALA A 436 13.01 8.75 17.55
CA ALA A 436 11.96 9.27 16.69
C ALA A 436 10.75 9.77 17.49
N VAL A 437 10.32 9.02 18.50
CA VAL A 437 9.20 9.39 19.39
C VAL A 437 9.54 10.63 20.21
N ASP A 438 10.77 10.74 20.72
CA ASP A 438 11.25 11.93 21.44
C ASP A 438 11.27 13.18 20.53
N ALA A 439 11.49 12.99 19.22
CA ALA A 439 11.37 14.02 18.20
C ALA A 439 9.92 14.32 17.75
N GLY A 440 8.92 13.63 18.33
CA GLY A 440 7.50 13.81 18.04
C GLY A 440 7.03 13.15 16.74
N VAL A 441 7.67 12.06 16.32
CA VAL A 441 7.32 11.33 15.09
C VAL A 441 7.21 9.83 15.37
N TRP A 442 6.19 9.20 14.80
CA TRP A 442 6.11 7.75 14.73
C TRP A 442 6.84 7.25 13.48
N LEU A 443 7.93 6.48 13.68
CA LEU A 443 8.65 5.73 12.67
C LEU A 443 8.75 4.26 13.09
N ARG A 444 8.85 3.38 12.10
CA ARG A 444 9.05 1.94 12.30
C ARG A 444 10.30 1.46 11.54
N PRO A 445 11.50 1.67 12.07
CA PRO A 445 12.73 1.19 11.46
C PRO A 445 12.69 -0.32 11.23
N PHE A 446 13.42 -0.78 10.22
CA PHE A 446 13.46 -2.19 9.85
C PHE A 446 14.82 -2.58 9.28
N ARG A 447 15.43 -3.63 9.77
CA ARG A 447 16.77 -4.11 9.36
C ARG A 447 17.84 -3.02 9.56
N ASP A 448 18.41 -2.52 8.46
CA ASP A 448 19.38 -1.41 8.39
C ASP A 448 18.74 -0.10 7.90
N LEU A 449 17.41 -0.02 7.92
CA LEU A 449 16.64 1.06 7.31
C LEU A 449 15.87 1.89 8.34
N ILE A 450 15.96 3.20 8.19
CA ILE A 450 15.07 4.20 8.78
C ILE A 450 14.35 4.84 7.60
N TYR A 451 13.03 4.72 7.54
CA TYR A 451 12.27 5.14 6.37
C TYR A 451 10.95 5.79 6.75
N THR A 452 10.42 6.56 5.83
CA THR A 452 9.16 7.28 5.97
C THR A 452 8.35 7.22 4.68
N MET A 453 7.04 7.19 4.83
CA MET A 453 6.05 7.39 3.78
C MET A 453 4.87 8.17 4.38
N PRO A 454 5.02 9.49 4.60
CA PRO A 454 4.03 10.30 5.30
C PRO A 454 2.70 10.40 4.55
N PRO A 455 1.58 10.70 5.24
CA PRO A 455 0.32 11.07 4.60
C PRO A 455 0.48 12.33 3.74
N TYR A 456 -0.29 12.42 2.65
CA TYR A 456 -0.19 13.57 1.72
C TYR A 456 -0.57 14.93 2.33
N PRO A 457 -1.48 15.02 3.32
CA PRO A 457 -1.74 16.28 4.02
C PRO A 457 -0.63 16.77 4.95
N ALA A 458 0.46 16.00 5.19
CA ALA A 458 1.58 16.46 6.01
C ALA A 458 2.12 17.79 5.45
N ASP A 459 2.25 18.80 6.30
CA ASP A 459 2.77 20.13 5.91
C ASP A 459 4.30 20.18 5.94
N ASP A 460 4.87 21.36 5.62
CA ASP A 460 6.32 21.54 5.55
C ASP A 460 6.99 21.37 6.92
N ASP A 461 6.32 21.79 8.00
CA ASP A 461 6.81 21.62 9.38
C ASP A 461 6.80 20.14 9.78
N ASP A 462 5.79 19.38 9.35
CA ASP A 462 5.71 17.94 9.54
C ASP A 462 6.83 17.21 8.82
N ILE A 463 7.07 17.55 7.56
CA ILE A 463 8.15 16.95 6.76
C ILE A 463 9.52 17.27 7.34
N ALA A 464 9.75 18.53 7.75
CA ALA A 464 10.99 18.91 8.42
C ALA A 464 11.16 18.18 9.77
N ARG A 465 10.08 17.97 10.51
CA ARG A 465 10.09 17.19 11.77
C ARG A 465 10.42 15.71 11.50
N ILE A 466 9.83 15.11 10.47
CA ILE A 466 10.11 13.75 10.06
C ILE A 466 11.61 13.60 9.70
N ALA A 467 12.15 14.50 8.90
CA ALA A 467 13.56 14.46 8.53
C ALA A 467 14.50 14.55 9.75
N ARG A 468 14.21 15.44 10.70
CA ARG A 468 14.95 15.52 11.98
C ARG A 468 14.83 14.22 12.81
N ALA A 469 13.64 13.63 12.88
CA ALA A 469 13.43 12.38 13.58
C ALA A 469 14.20 11.21 12.95
N MET A 470 14.26 11.16 11.59
CA MET A 470 15.07 10.18 10.88
C MET A 470 16.57 10.36 11.15
N ALA A 471 17.05 11.62 11.18
CA ALA A 471 18.43 11.93 11.54
C ALA A 471 18.76 11.51 12.98
N ALA A 472 17.88 11.82 13.95
CA ALA A 472 18.04 11.40 15.34
C ALA A 472 18.05 9.87 15.48
N ALA A 473 17.18 9.18 14.77
CA ALA A 473 17.12 7.71 14.76
C ALA A 473 18.38 7.08 14.16
N ALA A 474 19.01 7.72 13.15
CA ALA A 474 20.21 7.21 12.47
C ALA A 474 21.45 7.18 13.38
N VAL A 475 21.55 8.12 14.32
CA VAL A 475 22.67 8.22 15.28
C VAL A 475 22.31 7.70 16.66
N ALA A 476 21.11 7.14 16.84
CA ALA A 476 20.69 6.62 18.13
C ALA A 476 21.54 5.45 18.58
N VAL A 477 21.94 5.48 19.84
CA VAL A 477 22.67 4.41 20.52
C VAL A 477 21.83 3.83 21.65
N PRO A 478 22.02 2.56 22.05
CA PRO A 478 21.33 1.98 23.18
C PRO A 478 21.54 2.85 24.43
N ARG A 479 20.46 3.10 25.19
CA ARG A 479 20.50 3.79 26.50
C ARG A 479 20.91 2.83 27.59
#